data_a645a95a1dfe4c5bd284a46408e09135
#
_entry.id   a645a95a1dfe4c5bd284a46408e09135
#
_cell.length_a   1.000
_cell.length_b   1.000
_cell.length_c   1.000
_cell.angle_alpha   90.00
_cell.angle_beta   90.00
_cell.angle_gamma   90.00
#
_symmetry.space_group_name_H-M   'P 1'
#
loop_
_entity.id
_entity.type
_entity.pdbx_description
1 polymer ?
#
loop_
_entity_poly.entity_id
_entity_poly.type
_entity_poly.pdbx_seq_one_letter_code
_entity_poly.pdbx_strand_id
1 'polypeptide(L)'
;IDVCELSKLYAYNGLLFSSGIRVEPDDKFFLENVAIVPNPKQITNDVSYVTVADVTGEGSIRKYERTECTGDIETTRFDGMGLISPEFADELDKKIGSKKEHSSFQIRMPYIKGMVHKTDFKALFKEAGIDAITDIWGREHNIDSLCMILTESQFKGYKWLKQNNVSWQTYMHLCRFYEHSIYITNVSKTEAEDTTELNYQFLNTVKMLSSEFRPDDLPLGWENSPAEDERMWLTKPTEQRYYDLRRDTDARIKYFTDKADEWTFGRKSRSYHLAELLRKNPKFINEPYFVRQLDDAAESLLKDYSIGRLLVDGDNRFFAADIMELFYELIKDNGGRPDIYSEIKSEFLDTNEFYAPGAVYSEQNIYALLRNPHIARNEEALVKPLKKIGAYREKYLSGLTDVIMVNSVSLLAERLGGADFDGDMIKTVAEPKLTFCIASNYSEGDLTLGGNLPLLSIPSAEPIIADANDWYKRFETIRNTFSSRVGQISNAALDRSIIAYDENTDDEKKEQYRKETEVLEILTGLEIDSAKSGIKPNLTE
;
A
#
# COMPACT_ATOMS: atom_id res chain seq x y z
N ILE A 1 -4.34 30.78 13.38
CA ILE A 1 -4.39 29.56 14.21
C ILE A 1 -3.30 29.71 15.23
N ASP A 2 -3.68 29.93 16.47
CA ASP A 2 -2.69 30.22 17.52
C ASP A 2 -2.06 28.92 18.05
N VAL A 3 -2.81 27.79 17.99
CA VAL A 3 -2.38 26.50 18.53
C VAL A 3 -2.71 25.38 17.57
N CYS A 4 -1.75 24.49 17.27
CA CYS A 4 -1.94 23.37 16.35
C CYS A 4 -0.95 22.21 16.61
N GLU A 5 -1.19 21.09 15.97
CA GLU A 5 -0.26 19.96 15.89
C GLU A 5 0.86 20.30 14.89
N LEU A 6 1.94 20.92 15.37
CA LEU A 6 3.03 21.41 14.50
C LEU A 6 3.68 20.33 13.65
N SER A 7 3.92 19.14 14.21
CA SER A 7 4.54 18.01 13.50
C SER A 7 3.70 17.61 12.29
N LYS A 8 2.40 17.48 12.48
CA LYS A 8 1.44 17.13 11.42
C LYS A 8 1.35 18.20 10.35
N LEU A 9 1.35 19.50 10.78
CA LEU A 9 1.37 20.62 9.86
C LEU A 9 2.60 20.58 8.94
N TYR A 10 3.80 20.33 9.50
CA TYR A 10 5.03 20.27 8.71
C TYR A 10 5.10 19.03 7.84
N ALA A 11 4.68 17.86 8.35
CA ALA A 11 4.63 16.63 7.56
C ALA A 11 3.73 16.81 6.32
N TYR A 12 2.54 17.37 6.50
CA TYR A 12 1.62 17.57 5.37
C TYR A 12 2.08 18.65 4.39
N ASN A 13 2.63 19.77 4.86
CA ASN A 13 3.15 20.81 3.98
C ASN A 13 4.39 20.32 3.21
N GLY A 14 5.31 19.63 3.87
CA GLY A 14 6.47 19.06 3.20
C GLY A 14 6.08 18.11 2.08
N LEU A 15 5.14 17.22 2.34
CA LEU A 15 4.62 16.29 1.35
C LEU A 15 3.85 16.97 0.21
N LEU A 16 3.13 18.06 0.50
CA LEU A 16 2.40 18.80 -0.54
C LEU A 16 3.35 19.42 -1.57
N PHE A 17 4.43 20.04 -1.12
CA PHE A 17 5.28 20.86 -1.98
C PHE A 17 6.54 20.17 -2.50
N SER A 18 6.94 19.02 -1.95
CA SER A 18 8.25 18.44 -2.24
C SER A 18 8.23 17.22 -3.18
N SER A 19 7.10 16.54 -3.36
CA SER A 19 7.07 15.22 -4.00
C SER A 19 6.07 15.05 -5.14
N GLY A 20 5.37 16.11 -5.57
CA GLY A 20 4.34 15.99 -6.60
C GLY A 20 4.54 16.88 -7.82
N ILE A 21 3.99 16.46 -8.97
CA ILE A 21 3.77 17.35 -10.11
C ILE A 21 2.57 18.22 -9.81
N ARG A 22 2.77 19.52 -9.87
CA ARG A 22 1.70 20.50 -9.76
C ARG A 22 0.91 20.55 -11.06
N VAL A 23 -0.36 20.22 -10.99
CA VAL A 23 -1.31 20.26 -12.11
C VAL A 23 -2.37 21.30 -11.84
N GLU A 24 -2.58 22.20 -12.80
CA GLU A 24 -3.70 23.15 -12.79
C GLU A 24 -4.83 22.56 -13.65
N PRO A 25 -5.95 22.11 -13.06
CA PRO A 25 -7.12 21.69 -13.81
C PRO A 25 -7.65 22.80 -14.73
N ASP A 26 -8.28 22.43 -15.84
CA ASP A 26 -8.87 23.40 -16.77
C ASP A 26 -9.98 24.21 -16.10
N ASP A 27 -10.79 23.54 -15.28
CA ASP A 27 -11.76 24.19 -14.41
C ASP A 27 -11.12 24.63 -13.10
N LYS A 28 -10.92 25.94 -12.91
CA LYS A 28 -10.46 26.54 -11.64
C LYS A 28 -11.44 26.33 -10.48
N PHE A 29 -12.66 25.94 -10.78
CA PHE A 29 -13.72 25.68 -9.81
C PHE A 29 -13.97 24.18 -9.59
N PHE A 30 -13.09 23.31 -10.07
CA PHE A 30 -13.25 21.86 -10.01
C PHE A 30 -13.61 21.34 -8.61
N LEU A 31 -13.20 22.02 -7.51
CA LEU A 31 -13.58 21.65 -6.15
C LEU A 31 -15.09 21.74 -5.88
N GLU A 32 -15.85 22.48 -6.68
CA GLU A 32 -17.31 22.45 -6.60
C GLU A 32 -17.89 21.13 -7.07
N ASN A 33 -17.15 20.45 -7.95
CA ASN A 33 -17.48 19.18 -8.57
C ASN A 33 -16.80 17.98 -7.84
N VAL A 34 -16.39 18.18 -6.59
CA VAL A 34 -15.85 17.14 -5.71
C VAL A 34 -16.83 16.90 -4.57
N ALA A 35 -17.32 15.69 -4.45
CA ALA A 35 -18.12 15.25 -3.31
C ALA A 35 -17.20 14.55 -2.29
N ILE A 36 -17.31 14.93 -1.01
CA ILE A 36 -16.65 14.23 0.08
C ILE A 36 -17.71 13.45 0.84
N VAL A 37 -17.63 12.12 0.77
CA VAL A 37 -18.66 11.22 1.31
C VAL A 37 -18.25 10.65 2.67
N PRO A 38 -19.22 10.26 3.52
CA PRO A 38 -18.92 9.60 4.78
C PRO A 38 -18.05 8.35 4.57
N ASN A 39 -17.18 8.08 5.52
CA ASN A 39 -16.40 6.85 5.53
C ASN A 39 -16.87 5.98 6.72
N PRO A 40 -17.64 4.91 6.44
CA PRO A 40 -18.18 4.06 7.49
C PRO A 40 -17.06 3.35 8.25
N LYS A 41 -17.28 3.16 9.54
CA LYS A 41 -16.41 2.41 10.42
C LYS A 41 -16.95 1.01 10.64
N GLN A 42 -16.05 0.07 10.87
CA GLN A 42 -16.34 -1.30 11.23
C GLN A 42 -15.71 -1.61 12.58
N ILE A 43 -16.44 -2.31 13.44
CA ILE A 43 -15.91 -2.86 14.69
C ILE A 43 -15.86 -4.38 14.51
N THR A 44 -14.68 -4.95 14.72
CA THR A 44 -14.47 -6.39 14.79
C THR A 44 -14.18 -6.75 16.23
N ASN A 45 -15.04 -7.61 16.81
CA ASN A 45 -14.96 -7.95 18.22
C ASN A 45 -14.00 -9.12 18.47
N ASP A 46 -13.51 -9.21 19.71
CA ASP A 46 -12.70 -10.32 20.22
C ASP A 46 -11.43 -10.62 19.40
N VAL A 47 -10.79 -9.60 18.88
CA VAL A 47 -9.54 -9.74 18.09
C VAL A 47 -8.35 -9.89 19.02
N SER A 48 -7.51 -10.90 18.78
CA SER A 48 -6.23 -11.05 19.47
C SER A 48 -5.19 -10.10 18.87
N TYR A 49 -4.52 -9.34 19.71
CA TYR A 49 -3.46 -8.43 19.28
C TYR A 49 -2.34 -8.30 20.30
N VAL A 50 -1.16 -7.93 19.84
CA VAL A 50 0.02 -7.59 20.66
C VAL A 50 0.19 -6.08 20.65
N THR A 51 0.47 -5.51 21.80
CA THR A 51 0.86 -4.11 21.95
C THR A 51 2.04 -3.98 22.89
N VAL A 52 2.60 -2.78 23.01
CA VAL A 52 3.74 -2.49 23.90
C VAL A 52 3.45 -1.31 24.81
N ALA A 53 3.95 -1.38 26.04
CA ALA A 53 3.96 -0.28 26.98
C ALA A 53 5.41 0.14 27.29
N ASP A 54 5.69 1.45 27.26
CA ASP A 54 6.96 2.00 27.72
C ASP A 54 6.96 2.05 29.26
N VAL A 55 7.71 1.17 29.88
CA VAL A 55 7.77 1.04 31.34
C VAL A 55 9.17 1.38 31.85
N THR A 56 9.22 1.98 33.03
CA THR A 56 10.49 2.23 33.73
C THR A 56 10.78 1.10 34.69
N GLY A 57 11.82 0.31 34.41
CA GLY A 57 12.27 -0.79 35.26
C GLY A 57 13.18 -0.33 36.42
N GLU A 58 13.74 -1.29 37.16
CA GLU A 58 14.71 -1.03 38.19
C GLU A 58 15.94 -0.28 37.67
N GLY A 59 16.44 0.67 38.41
CA GLY A 59 17.57 1.51 38.02
C GLY A 59 17.24 2.60 37.01
N SER A 60 15.95 2.94 36.84
CA SER A 60 15.45 3.94 35.85
C SER A 60 15.72 3.56 34.39
N ILE A 61 15.94 2.28 34.10
CA ILE A 61 16.06 1.80 32.72
C ILE A 61 14.66 1.70 32.11
N ARG A 62 14.45 2.40 31.01
CA ARG A 62 13.20 2.30 30.23
C ARG A 62 13.27 1.07 29.35
N LYS A 63 12.18 0.31 29.30
CA LYS A 63 12.02 -0.85 28.43
C LYS A 63 10.60 -0.87 27.86
N TYR A 64 10.43 -1.56 26.74
CA TYR A 64 9.11 -1.87 26.23
C TYR A 64 8.66 -3.24 26.73
N GLU A 65 7.49 -3.29 27.30
CA GLU A 65 6.87 -4.53 27.76
C GLU A 65 5.80 -4.97 26.77
N ARG A 66 5.99 -6.17 26.22
CA ARG A 66 5.05 -6.81 25.32
C ARG A 66 3.83 -7.30 26.10
N THR A 67 2.66 -6.97 25.63
CA THR A 67 1.40 -7.45 26.19
C THR A 67 0.53 -8.02 25.07
N GLU A 68 -0.02 -9.20 25.26
CA GLU A 68 -1.00 -9.81 24.40
C GLU A 68 -2.39 -9.55 24.98
N CYS A 69 -3.29 -9.05 24.14
CA CYS A 69 -4.61 -8.59 24.51
C CYS A 69 -5.66 -9.21 23.59
N THR A 70 -6.90 -9.23 24.06
CA THR A 70 -8.08 -9.48 23.23
C THR A 70 -9.02 -8.30 23.41
N GLY A 71 -9.55 -7.77 22.31
CA GLY A 71 -10.44 -6.62 22.35
C GLY A 71 -11.04 -6.29 21.00
N ASP A 72 -11.85 -5.24 20.99
CA ASP A 72 -12.51 -4.76 19.79
C ASP A 72 -11.58 -3.84 19.00
N ILE A 73 -11.49 -4.06 17.69
CA ILE A 73 -10.73 -3.21 16.77
C ILE A 73 -11.70 -2.44 15.88
N GLU A 74 -11.60 -1.11 15.93
CA GLU A 74 -12.34 -0.22 15.03
C GLU A 74 -11.47 0.12 13.82
N THR A 75 -11.97 -0.15 12.62
CA THR A 75 -11.32 0.15 11.35
C THR A 75 -12.16 1.12 10.53
N THR A 76 -11.49 1.90 9.66
CA THR A 76 -12.14 2.78 8.69
C THR A 76 -12.16 2.08 7.34
N ARG A 77 -13.35 1.74 6.80
CA ARG A 77 -13.51 0.81 5.68
C ARG A 77 -12.81 1.23 4.38
N PHE A 78 -12.75 2.54 4.09
CA PHE A 78 -12.20 3.06 2.83
C PHE A 78 -11.14 4.14 3.11
N ASP A 79 -10.21 3.85 4.03
CA ASP A 79 -9.26 4.88 4.51
C ASP A 79 -8.27 5.33 3.44
N GLY A 80 -8.43 6.57 3.02
CA GLY A 80 -7.51 7.20 2.08
C GLY A 80 -7.79 6.94 0.60
N MET A 81 -8.91 6.30 0.24
CA MET A 81 -9.27 6.04 -1.17
C MET A 81 -10.53 6.78 -1.61
N GLY A 82 -10.61 7.04 -2.92
CA GLY A 82 -11.76 7.67 -3.57
C GLY A 82 -11.83 7.29 -5.06
N LEU A 83 -12.72 7.95 -5.77
CA LEU A 83 -13.02 7.70 -7.18
C LEU A 83 -12.76 8.95 -8.01
N ILE A 84 -12.32 8.77 -9.26
CA ILE A 84 -12.14 9.83 -10.25
C ILE A 84 -12.87 9.45 -11.53
N SER A 85 -13.57 10.44 -12.14
CA SER A 85 -14.24 10.20 -13.41
C SER A 85 -13.24 9.98 -14.55
N PRO A 86 -13.59 9.21 -15.58
CA PRO A 86 -12.72 8.98 -16.73
C PRO A 86 -12.24 10.28 -17.37
N GLU A 87 -13.14 11.25 -17.55
CA GLU A 87 -12.84 12.52 -18.22
C GLU A 87 -11.81 13.34 -17.45
N PHE A 88 -11.93 13.36 -16.11
CA PHE A 88 -10.99 14.11 -15.27
C PHE A 88 -9.65 13.38 -15.12
N ALA A 89 -9.64 12.06 -15.08
CA ALA A 89 -8.42 11.25 -15.13
C ALA A 89 -7.63 11.51 -16.42
N ASP A 90 -8.32 11.54 -17.56
CA ASP A 90 -7.72 11.82 -18.88
C ASP A 90 -7.18 13.27 -18.96
N GLU A 91 -7.84 14.22 -18.29
CA GLU A 91 -7.33 15.59 -18.15
C GLU A 91 -6.02 15.60 -17.34
N LEU A 92 -5.97 14.89 -16.20
CA LEU A 92 -4.76 14.80 -15.39
C LEU A 92 -3.61 14.17 -16.18
N ASP A 93 -3.85 13.08 -16.92
CA ASP A 93 -2.83 12.44 -17.77
C ASP A 93 -2.25 13.41 -18.81
N LYS A 94 -3.09 14.17 -19.49
CA LYS A 94 -2.64 15.20 -20.44
C LYS A 94 -1.80 16.27 -19.76
N LYS A 95 -2.21 16.72 -18.57
CA LYS A 95 -1.51 17.78 -17.82
C LYS A 95 -0.15 17.36 -17.29
N ILE A 96 0.01 16.09 -16.87
CA ILE A 96 1.32 15.55 -16.49
C ILE A 96 2.18 15.20 -17.70
N GLY A 97 1.63 15.29 -18.92
CA GLY A 97 2.33 14.98 -20.15
C GLY A 97 2.49 13.47 -20.42
N SER A 98 1.65 12.64 -19.82
CA SER A 98 1.61 11.21 -20.10
C SER A 98 1.12 10.94 -21.52
N LYS A 99 1.67 9.90 -22.13
CA LYS A 99 1.16 9.32 -23.38
C LYS A 99 0.32 8.06 -23.13
N LYS A 100 0.31 7.58 -21.89
CA LYS A 100 -0.43 6.42 -21.46
C LYS A 100 -1.61 6.88 -20.58
N GLU A 101 -2.65 6.10 -20.56
CA GLU A 101 -3.79 6.29 -19.68
C GLU A 101 -3.54 5.56 -18.36
N HIS A 102 -3.59 6.29 -17.26
CA HIS A 102 -3.45 5.73 -15.93
C HIS A 102 -4.83 5.47 -15.32
N SER A 103 -4.93 4.40 -14.55
CA SER A 103 -6.17 4.01 -13.89
C SER A 103 -6.28 4.51 -12.44
N SER A 104 -5.19 4.98 -11.86
CA SER A 104 -5.19 5.47 -10.47
C SER A 104 -4.14 6.56 -10.27
N PHE A 105 -4.47 7.50 -9.40
CA PHE A 105 -3.64 8.67 -9.11
C PHE A 105 -3.52 8.88 -7.61
N GLN A 106 -2.30 9.01 -7.11
CA GLN A 106 -2.08 9.49 -5.75
C GLN A 106 -2.06 11.01 -5.77
N ILE A 107 -3.06 11.61 -5.16
CA ILE A 107 -3.28 13.06 -5.18
C ILE A 107 -2.97 13.71 -3.84
N ARG A 108 -2.57 14.98 -3.91
CA ARG A 108 -2.43 15.87 -2.77
C ARG A 108 -2.98 17.24 -3.11
N MET A 109 -3.69 17.82 -2.16
CA MET A 109 -4.18 19.20 -2.15
C MET A 109 -4.13 19.71 -0.71
N PRO A 110 -4.35 21.01 -0.44
CA PRO A 110 -4.43 21.48 0.93
C PRO A 110 -5.44 20.65 1.75
N TYR A 111 -4.95 19.97 2.79
CA TYR A 111 -5.70 19.05 3.66
C TYR A 111 -6.32 17.81 2.99
N ILE A 112 -6.06 17.56 1.71
CA ILE A 112 -6.52 16.36 1.01
C ILE A 112 -5.31 15.53 0.60
N LYS A 113 -5.37 14.23 0.89
CA LYS A 113 -4.40 13.25 0.39
C LYS A 113 -5.07 11.89 0.20
N GLY A 114 -4.61 11.11 -0.75
CA GLY A 114 -5.03 9.73 -0.95
C GLY A 114 -4.94 9.28 -2.39
N MET A 115 -5.44 8.08 -2.63
CA MET A 115 -5.60 7.51 -3.97
C MET A 115 -6.98 7.81 -4.52
N VAL A 116 -7.07 8.04 -5.83
CA VAL A 116 -8.33 8.05 -6.57
C VAL A 116 -8.24 7.07 -7.74
N HIS A 117 -9.27 6.23 -7.88
CA HIS A 117 -9.34 5.16 -8.87
C HIS A 117 -10.33 5.53 -9.99
N LYS A 118 -9.88 5.40 -11.24
CA LYS A 118 -10.70 5.74 -12.42
C LYS A 118 -11.83 4.73 -12.58
N THR A 119 -13.05 5.19 -12.39
CA THR A 119 -14.27 4.39 -12.58
C THR A 119 -15.36 5.22 -13.24
N ASP A 120 -16.16 4.60 -14.08
CA ASP A 120 -17.34 5.25 -14.64
C ASP A 120 -18.53 5.18 -13.64
N PHE A 121 -18.31 5.78 -12.46
CA PHE A 121 -19.33 5.87 -11.41
C PHE A 121 -20.56 6.65 -11.90
N LYS A 122 -20.41 7.57 -12.85
CA LYS A 122 -21.55 8.33 -13.42
C LYS A 122 -22.53 7.39 -14.13
N ALA A 123 -22.01 6.51 -14.98
CA ALA A 123 -22.85 5.52 -15.67
C ALA A 123 -23.51 4.55 -14.68
N LEU A 124 -22.77 4.08 -13.67
CA LEU A 124 -23.31 3.20 -12.63
C LEU A 124 -24.43 3.87 -11.83
N PHE A 125 -24.26 5.10 -11.40
CA PHE A 125 -25.27 5.82 -10.61
C PHE A 125 -26.52 6.11 -11.42
N LYS A 126 -26.39 6.46 -12.69
CA LYS A 126 -27.53 6.60 -13.61
C LYS A 126 -28.29 5.27 -13.80
N GLU A 127 -27.56 4.16 -13.96
CA GLU A 127 -28.14 2.81 -14.01
C GLU A 127 -28.89 2.50 -12.71
N ALA A 128 -28.36 2.94 -11.57
CA ALA A 128 -29.00 2.80 -10.26
C ALA A 128 -30.14 3.82 -10.01
N GLY A 129 -30.43 4.72 -10.96
CA GLY A 129 -31.48 5.72 -10.82
C GLY A 129 -31.13 6.88 -9.90
N ILE A 130 -29.85 7.21 -9.77
CA ILE A 130 -29.35 8.31 -8.95
C ILE A 130 -28.90 9.45 -9.86
N ASP A 131 -29.47 10.64 -9.66
CA ASP A 131 -29.11 11.86 -10.37
C ASP A 131 -28.17 12.78 -9.55
N ALA A 132 -28.18 12.61 -8.23
CA ALA A 132 -27.36 13.40 -7.32
C ALA A 132 -26.91 12.56 -6.11
N ILE A 133 -25.75 12.89 -5.52
CA ILE A 133 -25.29 12.36 -4.23
C ILE A 133 -25.11 13.48 -3.22
N THR A 134 -25.31 13.13 -1.94
CA THR A 134 -25.14 14.06 -0.82
C THR A 134 -23.80 13.86 -0.14
N ASP A 135 -23.06 14.96 0.11
CA ASP A 135 -21.78 14.91 0.81
C ASP A 135 -21.90 15.10 2.35
N ILE A 136 -20.76 15.05 3.05
CA ILE A 136 -20.70 15.18 4.53
C ILE A 136 -21.18 16.53 5.07
N TRP A 137 -21.34 17.56 4.23
CA TRP A 137 -21.92 18.85 4.59
C TRP A 137 -23.39 18.97 4.20
N GLY A 138 -24.00 17.93 3.67
CA GLY A 138 -25.38 17.91 3.20
C GLY A 138 -25.59 18.67 1.87
N ARG A 139 -24.51 18.86 1.07
CA ARG A 139 -24.62 19.43 -0.27
C ARG A 139 -24.97 18.35 -1.27
N GLU A 140 -25.91 18.66 -2.14
CA GLU A 140 -26.23 17.80 -3.29
C GLU A 140 -25.30 18.12 -4.45
N HIS A 141 -24.74 17.05 -5.04
CA HIS A 141 -23.89 17.11 -6.22
C HIS A 141 -24.55 16.36 -7.35
N ASN A 142 -24.83 17.04 -8.46
CA ASN A 142 -25.30 16.37 -9.67
C ASN A 142 -24.22 15.44 -10.21
N ILE A 143 -24.59 14.19 -10.48
CA ILE A 143 -23.66 13.13 -10.92
C ILE A 143 -22.89 13.53 -12.18
N ASP A 144 -23.56 14.18 -13.15
CA ASP A 144 -22.92 14.56 -14.41
C ASP A 144 -21.79 15.57 -14.22
N SER A 145 -21.88 16.42 -13.20
CA SER A 145 -20.86 17.43 -12.92
C SER A 145 -19.68 16.89 -12.11
N LEU A 146 -19.83 15.75 -11.42
CA LEU A 146 -18.79 15.24 -10.53
C LEU A 146 -17.53 14.86 -11.29
N CYS A 147 -16.39 15.35 -10.81
CA CYS A 147 -15.07 14.93 -11.27
C CYS A 147 -14.41 13.91 -10.32
N MET A 148 -14.65 14.01 -9.01
CA MET A 148 -14.14 13.08 -8.00
C MET A 148 -15.16 12.87 -6.88
N ILE A 149 -15.10 11.67 -6.29
CA ILE A 149 -15.74 11.32 -5.02
C ILE A 149 -14.63 10.91 -4.06
N LEU A 150 -14.43 11.70 -3.01
CA LEU A 150 -13.43 11.45 -1.98
C LEU A 150 -14.11 10.97 -0.70
N THR A 151 -13.45 10.14 0.08
CA THR A 151 -13.93 9.76 1.40
C THR A 151 -13.52 10.79 2.45
N GLU A 152 -14.26 10.86 3.56
CA GLU A 152 -13.96 11.76 4.69
C GLU A 152 -12.52 11.59 5.19
N SER A 153 -11.99 10.38 5.17
CA SER A 153 -10.63 10.08 5.63
C SER A 153 -9.54 10.70 4.75
N GLN A 154 -9.84 10.96 3.47
CA GLN A 154 -8.93 11.68 2.58
C GLN A 154 -8.88 13.18 2.92
N PHE A 155 -9.96 13.76 3.46
CA PHE A 155 -10.02 15.16 3.84
C PHE A 155 -9.62 15.36 5.30
N LYS A 156 -8.34 15.46 5.56
CA LYS A 156 -7.76 15.58 6.91
C LYS A 156 -8.15 16.89 7.62
N GLY A 157 -8.66 17.87 6.88
CA GLY A 157 -9.13 19.16 7.41
C GLY A 157 -10.55 19.17 8.00
N TYR A 158 -11.34 18.10 7.83
CA TYR A 158 -12.76 18.11 8.19
C TYR A 158 -13.01 18.46 9.66
N LYS A 159 -12.34 17.77 10.58
CA LYS A 159 -12.48 18.02 12.03
C LYS A 159 -12.09 19.45 12.39
N TRP A 160 -11.02 19.97 11.79
CA TRP A 160 -10.54 21.32 12.04
C TRP A 160 -11.52 22.38 11.51
N LEU A 161 -12.05 22.23 10.30
CA LEU A 161 -13.07 23.12 9.75
C LEU A 161 -14.30 23.18 10.65
N LYS A 162 -14.78 22.01 11.08
CA LYS A 162 -15.94 21.87 11.94
C LYS A 162 -15.72 22.53 13.31
N GLN A 163 -14.58 22.30 13.96
CA GLN A 163 -14.24 22.86 15.26
C GLN A 163 -14.10 24.40 15.22
N ASN A 164 -13.63 24.96 14.11
CA ASN A 164 -13.43 26.38 13.94
C ASN A 164 -14.58 27.10 13.22
N ASN A 165 -15.71 26.42 12.98
CA ASN A 165 -16.85 26.93 12.24
C ASN A 165 -16.49 27.51 10.85
N VAL A 166 -15.49 26.93 10.20
CA VAL A 166 -15.09 27.29 8.84
C VAL A 166 -15.95 26.48 7.86
N SER A 167 -16.67 27.17 6.98
CA SER A 167 -17.49 26.53 5.98
C SER A 167 -16.66 25.95 4.84
N TRP A 168 -17.23 24.96 4.14
CA TRP A 168 -16.63 24.44 2.90
C TRP A 168 -16.44 25.55 1.86
N GLN A 169 -17.37 26.48 1.73
CA GLN A 169 -17.26 27.60 0.82
C GLN A 169 -16.05 28.48 1.13
N THR A 170 -15.80 28.74 2.42
CA THR A 170 -14.61 29.46 2.85
C THR A 170 -13.33 28.68 2.49
N TYR A 171 -13.30 27.38 2.75
CA TYR A 171 -12.18 26.52 2.37
C TYR A 171 -11.92 26.56 0.85
N MET A 172 -12.96 26.39 0.04
CA MET A 172 -12.85 26.49 -1.42
C MET A 172 -12.34 27.86 -1.87
N HIS A 173 -12.83 28.94 -1.27
CA HIS A 173 -12.38 30.29 -1.58
C HIS A 173 -10.88 30.46 -1.28
N LEU A 174 -10.41 29.96 -0.14
CA LEU A 174 -9.00 29.99 0.22
C LEU A 174 -8.14 29.15 -0.74
N CYS A 175 -8.60 27.97 -1.12
CA CYS A 175 -7.90 27.14 -2.11
C CYS A 175 -7.80 27.86 -3.47
N ARG A 176 -8.87 28.50 -3.95
CA ARG A 176 -8.83 29.29 -5.19
C ARG A 176 -7.85 30.43 -5.14
N PHE A 177 -7.74 31.08 -4.00
CA PHE A 177 -6.88 32.26 -3.85
C PHE A 177 -5.42 31.89 -3.67
N TYR A 178 -5.13 30.85 -2.87
CA TYR A 178 -3.77 30.49 -2.49
C TYR A 178 -3.20 29.31 -3.29
N GLU A 179 -3.97 28.28 -3.50
CA GLU A 179 -3.52 27.07 -4.19
C GLU A 179 -4.70 26.25 -4.72
N HIS A 180 -4.95 26.33 -6.01
CA HIS A 180 -6.05 25.63 -6.71
C HIS A 180 -5.59 24.41 -7.52
N SER A 181 -4.34 24.00 -7.36
CA SER A 181 -3.75 22.90 -8.10
C SER A 181 -3.90 21.57 -7.38
N ILE A 182 -3.83 20.51 -8.16
CA ILE A 182 -3.66 19.14 -7.67
C ILE A 182 -2.19 18.77 -7.83
N TYR A 183 -1.61 18.19 -6.79
CA TYR A 183 -0.28 17.61 -6.83
C TYR A 183 -0.40 16.11 -7.00
N ILE A 184 0.11 15.57 -8.12
CA ILE A 184 0.12 14.14 -8.40
C ILE A 184 1.48 13.60 -7.97
N THR A 185 1.48 12.74 -6.96
CA THR A 185 2.70 12.19 -6.36
C THR A 185 3.05 10.81 -6.90
N ASN A 186 2.06 10.07 -7.39
CA ASN A 186 2.24 8.77 -8.02
C ASN A 186 1.08 8.46 -8.96
N VAL A 187 1.27 7.57 -9.91
CA VAL A 187 0.25 7.06 -10.82
C VAL A 187 0.38 5.55 -10.97
N SER A 188 -0.69 4.88 -11.36
CA SER A 188 -0.72 3.45 -11.63
C SER A 188 0.21 3.07 -12.78
N LYS A 189 0.76 1.86 -12.74
CA LYS A 189 1.33 1.21 -13.92
C LYS A 189 0.22 0.93 -14.93
N THR A 190 0.60 0.80 -16.18
CA THR A 190 -0.37 0.52 -17.27
C THR A 190 -0.45 -0.96 -17.62
N GLU A 191 0.49 -1.76 -17.10
CA GLU A 191 0.57 -3.20 -17.31
C GLU A 191 0.87 -3.89 -15.98
N ALA A 192 0.26 -5.05 -15.76
CA ALA A 192 0.57 -5.90 -14.62
C ALA A 192 1.99 -6.46 -14.74
N GLU A 193 2.64 -6.67 -13.60
CA GLU A 193 3.94 -7.35 -13.54
C GLU A 193 3.73 -8.84 -13.29
N ASP A 194 4.63 -9.67 -13.83
CA ASP A 194 4.61 -11.12 -13.63
C ASP A 194 5.54 -11.55 -12.49
N THR A 195 6.44 -10.65 -12.06
CA THR A 195 7.42 -10.91 -11.01
C THR A 195 7.48 -9.75 -10.03
N THR A 196 7.73 -10.06 -8.77
CA THR A 196 7.99 -9.08 -7.72
C THR A 196 9.30 -9.40 -7.00
N GLU A 197 9.90 -8.39 -6.38
CA GLU A 197 11.12 -8.53 -5.59
C GLU A 197 10.77 -8.73 -4.12
N LEU A 198 11.27 -9.79 -3.50
CA LEU A 198 11.11 -10.02 -2.06
C LEU A 198 11.85 -8.94 -1.25
N ASN A 199 11.33 -8.63 -0.07
CA ASN A 199 12.08 -7.86 0.92
C ASN A 199 13.19 -8.76 1.50
N TYR A 200 14.39 -8.22 1.69
CA TYR A 200 15.51 -8.93 2.30
C TYR A 200 15.22 -9.46 3.71
N GLN A 201 14.26 -8.89 4.42
CA GLN A 201 13.86 -9.34 5.76
C GLN A 201 12.85 -10.48 5.72
N PHE A 202 12.04 -10.60 4.66
CA PHE A 202 10.95 -11.56 4.57
C PHE A 202 11.41 -13.01 4.76
N LEU A 203 12.49 -13.42 4.08
CA LEU A 203 13.00 -14.79 4.18
C LEU A 203 13.45 -15.18 5.60
N ASN A 204 13.69 -14.19 6.46
CA ASN A 204 14.06 -14.40 7.85
C ASN A 204 12.85 -14.42 8.80
N THR A 205 11.64 -14.21 8.30
CA THR A 205 10.40 -14.26 9.08
C THR A 205 9.60 -15.54 8.86
N VAL A 206 10.04 -16.40 7.95
CA VAL A 206 9.37 -17.66 7.60
C VAL A 206 10.24 -18.87 7.92
N LYS A 207 9.60 -19.97 8.32
CA LYS A 207 10.28 -21.25 8.48
C LYS A 207 10.47 -21.88 7.10
N MET A 208 11.69 -21.82 6.59
CA MET A 208 12.01 -22.44 5.30
C MET A 208 11.85 -23.96 5.37
N LEU A 209 11.39 -24.53 4.26
CA LEU A 209 11.21 -25.98 4.14
C LEU A 209 12.55 -26.70 4.23
N SER A 210 12.59 -27.81 5.00
CA SER A 210 13.77 -28.67 5.07
C SER A 210 13.95 -29.47 3.78
N SER A 211 15.13 -30.05 3.61
CA SER A 211 15.41 -30.97 2.50
C SER A 211 14.56 -32.27 2.52
N GLU A 212 13.92 -32.56 3.65
CA GLU A 212 13.02 -33.71 3.85
C GLU A 212 11.57 -33.43 3.47
N PHE A 213 11.25 -32.17 3.13
CA PHE A 213 9.91 -31.77 2.75
C PHE A 213 9.47 -32.48 1.46
N ARG A 214 8.29 -33.11 1.50
CA ARG A 214 7.70 -33.83 0.36
C ARG A 214 6.51 -33.07 -0.18
N PRO A 215 6.35 -32.97 -1.53
CA PRO A 215 5.17 -32.35 -2.14
C PRO A 215 3.84 -32.98 -1.68
N ASP A 216 3.85 -34.29 -1.38
CA ASP A 216 2.65 -35.01 -0.92
C ASP A 216 2.16 -34.58 0.48
N ASP A 217 3.02 -33.90 1.25
CA ASP A 217 2.67 -33.38 2.59
C ASP A 217 1.97 -32.01 2.53
N LEU A 218 1.79 -31.45 1.31
CA LEU A 218 1.13 -30.15 1.12
C LEU A 218 -0.37 -30.27 1.33
N PRO A 219 -0.96 -29.31 2.05
CA PRO A 219 -2.41 -29.21 2.17
C PRO A 219 -3.09 -28.92 0.82
N LEU A 220 -4.39 -29.17 0.77
CA LEU A 220 -5.24 -28.84 -0.37
C LEU A 220 -5.05 -27.36 -0.79
N GLY A 221 -4.74 -27.12 -2.04
CA GLY A 221 -4.45 -25.79 -2.58
C GLY A 221 -2.97 -25.50 -2.83
N TRP A 222 -2.08 -26.43 -2.43
CA TRP A 222 -0.65 -26.37 -2.73
C TRP A 222 -0.16 -27.53 -3.63
N GLU A 223 -1.08 -28.23 -4.31
CA GLU A 223 -0.80 -29.43 -5.08
C GLU A 223 0.15 -29.22 -6.28
N ASN A 224 0.29 -27.97 -6.73
CA ASN A 224 1.14 -27.62 -7.88
C ASN A 224 2.56 -27.19 -7.49
N SER A 225 3.02 -27.54 -6.30
CA SER A 225 4.40 -27.26 -5.90
C SER A 225 5.41 -27.90 -6.86
N PRO A 226 6.51 -27.21 -7.25
CA PRO A 226 7.56 -27.80 -8.09
C PRO A 226 8.13 -29.09 -7.48
N ALA A 227 8.55 -30.03 -8.33
CA ALA A 227 9.12 -31.28 -7.89
C ALA A 227 10.42 -31.12 -7.08
N GLU A 228 10.73 -32.12 -6.24
CA GLU A 228 11.86 -32.16 -5.28
C GLU A 228 13.24 -31.76 -5.84
N ASP A 229 13.47 -31.96 -7.15
CA ASP A 229 14.78 -31.76 -7.79
C ASP A 229 15.16 -30.27 -8.02
N GLU A 230 14.27 -29.34 -7.73
CA GLU A 230 14.56 -27.92 -7.92
C GLU A 230 15.00 -27.26 -6.62
N ARG A 231 16.14 -27.65 -6.06
CA ARG A 231 16.74 -26.99 -4.87
C ARG A 231 16.99 -25.49 -5.05
N MET A 232 16.97 -24.99 -6.28
CA MET A 232 17.20 -23.60 -6.63
C MET A 232 15.95 -22.90 -7.19
N TRP A 233 14.77 -23.42 -6.91
CA TRP A 233 13.51 -22.86 -7.41
C TRP A 233 13.31 -21.38 -7.03
N LEU A 234 13.72 -20.98 -5.83
CA LEU A 234 13.56 -19.62 -5.32
C LEU A 234 14.51 -18.62 -6.00
N THR A 235 15.68 -19.07 -6.41
CA THR A 235 16.73 -18.22 -7.00
C THR A 235 16.66 -18.14 -8.52
N LYS A 236 16.00 -19.11 -9.15
CA LYS A 236 15.94 -19.29 -10.61
C LYS A 236 15.47 -18.04 -11.39
N PRO A 237 14.39 -17.34 -11.00
CA PRO A 237 13.98 -16.13 -11.71
C PRO A 237 15.04 -15.02 -11.65
N THR A 238 15.73 -14.88 -10.51
CA THR A 238 16.81 -13.88 -10.33
C THR A 238 18.02 -14.23 -11.18
N GLU A 239 18.40 -15.50 -11.21
CA GLU A 239 19.50 -16.01 -12.06
C GLU A 239 19.18 -15.84 -13.54
N GLN A 240 17.97 -16.17 -13.96
CA GLN A 240 17.54 -15.97 -15.34
C GLN A 240 17.63 -14.49 -15.72
N ARG A 241 17.13 -13.57 -14.87
CA ARG A 241 17.25 -12.13 -15.09
C ARG A 241 18.69 -11.66 -15.21
N TYR A 242 19.61 -12.22 -14.40
CA TYR A 242 21.04 -11.91 -14.50
C TYR A 242 21.62 -12.31 -15.86
N TYR A 243 21.30 -13.53 -16.35
CA TYR A 243 21.75 -13.98 -17.66
C TYR A 243 21.14 -13.16 -18.80
N ASP A 244 19.88 -12.81 -18.71
CA ASP A 244 19.17 -12.01 -19.70
C ASP A 244 19.83 -10.65 -19.89
N LEU A 245 20.15 -9.95 -18.80
CA LEU A 245 20.83 -8.64 -18.84
C LEU A 245 22.23 -8.72 -19.48
N ARG A 246 22.87 -9.87 -19.43
CA ARG A 246 24.21 -10.04 -19.99
C ARG A 246 24.24 -10.62 -21.39
N ARG A 247 23.27 -11.40 -21.79
CA ARG A 247 23.34 -12.23 -23.00
C ARG A 247 22.17 -12.10 -23.96
N ASP A 248 20.98 -11.81 -23.47
CA ASP A 248 19.80 -11.71 -24.32
C ASP A 248 19.63 -10.29 -24.85
N THR A 249 19.65 -10.13 -26.18
CA THR A 249 19.56 -8.81 -26.81
C THR A 249 18.22 -8.15 -26.61
N ASP A 250 17.12 -8.90 -26.68
CA ASP A 250 15.77 -8.38 -26.56
C ASP A 250 15.49 -7.98 -25.11
N ALA A 251 15.87 -8.80 -24.14
CA ALA A 251 15.78 -8.48 -22.72
C ALA A 251 16.63 -7.23 -22.34
N ARG A 252 17.82 -7.08 -22.92
CA ARG A 252 18.68 -5.90 -22.73
C ARG A 252 18.04 -4.63 -23.28
N ILE A 253 17.39 -4.70 -24.43
CA ILE A 253 16.64 -3.58 -25.01
C ILE A 253 15.42 -3.27 -24.14
N LYS A 254 14.67 -4.29 -23.75
CA LYS A 254 13.50 -4.17 -22.89
C LYS A 254 13.83 -3.48 -21.57
N TYR A 255 14.95 -3.80 -20.92
CA TYR A 255 15.41 -3.13 -19.69
C TYR A 255 15.43 -1.59 -19.79
N PHE A 256 15.82 -1.03 -20.93
CA PHE A 256 15.82 0.42 -21.14
C PHE A 256 14.45 0.96 -21.55
N THR A 257 13.68 0.19 -22.34
CA THR A 257 12.37 0.65 -22.83
C THR A 257 11.33 0.63 -21.74
N ASP A 258 11.33 -0.34 -20.85
CA ASP A 258 10.42 -0.41 -19.71
C ASP A 258 10.68 0.77 -18.75
N LYS A 259 11.94 1.04 -18.41
CA LYS A 259 12.30 2.20 -17.58
C LYS A 259 11.96 3.56 -18.20
N ALA A 260 11.83 3.63 -19.52
CA ALA A 260 11.47 4.87 -20.21
C ALA A 260 9.98 5.17 -20.12
N ASP A 261 9.20 4.13 -19.92
CA ASP A 261 7.75 4.23 -19.78
C ASP A 261 7.33 4.47 -18.31
N GLU A 262 8.26 4.35 -17.36
CA GLU A 262 8.05 4.78 -15.98
C GLU A 262 7.77 6.29 -15.95
N TRP A 263 6.71 6.66 -15.25
CA TRP A 263 6.35 8.04 -15.05
C TRP A 263 7.44 8.80 -14.28
N THR A 264 7.97 9.87 -14.86
CA THR A 264 9.05 10.68 -14.30
C THR A 264 8.67 12.16 -14.27
N PHE A 265 7.81 12.56 -13.37
CA PHE A 265 7.52 13.94 -12.98
C PHE A 265 7.59 15.00 -14.12
N GLY A 266 6.93 14.69 -15.28
CA GLY A 266 6.81 15.64 -16.40
C GLY A 266 8.12 16.01 -17.10
N ARG A 267 9.26 15.43 -16.73
CA ARG A 267 10.55 15.62 -17.41
C ARG A 267 10.93 14.35 -18.14
N LYS A 268 11.37 14.50 -19.38
CA LYS A 268 11.99 13.39 -20.12
C LYS A 268 13.24 12.95 -19.37
N SER A 269 13.15 11.77 -18.76
CA SER A 269 14.26 11.22 -18.00
C SER A 269 15.42 10.82 -18.91
N ARG A 270 16.59 10.57 -18.32
CA ARG A 270 17.71 9.96 -19.02
C ARG A 270 17.28 8.63 -19.66
N SER A 271 16.50 7.82 -18.94
CA SER A 271 15.95 6.54 -19.44
C SER A 271 15.08 6.73 -20.68
N TYR A 272 14.24 7.76 -20.72
CA TYR A 272 13.48 8.11 -21.91
C TYR A 272 14.36 8.33 -23.13
N HIS A 273 15.44 9.12 -23.00
CA HIS A 273 16.34 9.41 -24.14
C HIS A 273 17.09 8.16 -24.60
N LEU A 274 17.51 7.29 -23.67
CA LEU A 274 18.16 6.01 -24.01
C LEU A 274 17.20 5.08 -24.76
N ALA A 275 15.97 4.97 -24.32
CA ALA A 275 14.95 4.20 -25.01
C ALA A 275 14.67 4.74 -26.42
N GLU A 276 14.56 6.06 -26.59
CA GLU A 276 14.38 6.66 -27.91
C GLU A 276 15.54 6.39 -28.87
N LEU A 277 16.78 6.34 -28.35
CA LEU A 277 17.94 5.94 -29.15
C LEU A 277 17.82 4.48 -29.61
N LEU A 278 17.45 3.57 -28.71
CA LEU A 278 17.27 2.15 -29.03
C LEU A 278 16.09 1.89 -29.97
N ARG A 279 14.99 2.63 -29.83
CA ARG A 279 13.85 2.56 -30.75
C ARG A 279 14.24 2.98 -32.17
N LYS A 280 15.14 3.96 -32.31
CA LYS A 280 15.65 4.40 -33.62
C LYS A 280 16.70 3.45 -34.19
N ASN A 281 17.56 2.90 -33.37
CA ASN A 281 18.58 1.95 -33.79
C ASN A 281 18.93 0.98 -32.65
N PRO A 282 18.37 -0.24 -32.64
CA PRO A 282 18.63 -1.25 -31.62
C PRO A 282 20.11 -1.64 -31.46
N LYS A 283 20.94 -1.40 -32.47
CA LYS A 283 22.40 -1.71 -32.40
C LYS A 283 23.14 -0.90 -31.35
N PHE A 284 22.57 0.25 -30.90
CA PHE A 284 23.13 1.04 -29.80
C PHE A 284 23.25 0.24 -28.48
N ILE A 285 22.50 -0.85 -28.33
CA ILE A 285 22.61 -1.73 -27.15
C ILE A 285 24.03 -2.25 -26.91
N ASN A 286 24.86 -2.29 -27.96
CA ASN A 286 26.25 -2.75 -27.90
C ASN A 286 27.25 -1.60 -27.67
N GLU A 287 26.82 -0.35 -27.62
CA GLU A 287 27.70 0.77 -27.32
C GLU A 287 28.19 0.71 -25.86
N PRO A 288 29.44 1.12 -25.59
CA PRO A 288 30.05 0.97 -24.27
C PRO A 288 29.25 1.58 -23.12
N TYR A 289 28.48 2.62 -23.40
CA TYR A 289 27.63 3.27 -22.42
C TYR A 289 26.48 2.36 -21.99
N PHE A 290 25.75 1.76 -22.95
CA PHE A 290 24.65 0.84 -22.68
C PHE A 290 25.14 -0.44 -21.99
N VAL A 291 26.27 -0.99 -22.46
CA VAL A 291 26.91 -2.17 -21.86
C VAL A 291 27.22 -1.91 -20.38
N ARG A 292 27.84 -0.77 -20.07
CA ARG A 292 28.16 -0.42 -18.68
C ARG A 292 26.92 -0.32 -17.79
N GLN A 293 25.83 0.29 -18.28
CA GLN A 293 24.58 0.38 -17.52
C GLN A 293 23.96 -1.00 -17.26
N LEU A 294 24.10 -1.94 -18.20
CA LEU A 294 23.64 -3.33 -18.02
C LEU A 294 24.54 -4.09 -17.04
N ASP A 295 25.86 -3.86 -17.10
CA ASP A 295 26.80 -4.45 -16.14
C ASP A 295 26.52 -3.93 -14.72
N ASP A 296 26.34 -2.62 -14.55
CA ASP A 296 25.95 -2.02 -13.26
C ASP A 296 24.63 -2.60 -12.73
N ALA A 297 23.64 -2.82 -13.61
CA ALA A 297 22.37 -3.44 -13.25
C ALA A 297 22.52 -4.91 -12.84
N ALA A 298 23.34 -5.67 -13.58
CA ALA A 298 23.62 -7.08 -13.25
C ALA A 298 24.38 -7.20 -11.91
N GLU A 299 25.34 -6.31 -11.65
CA GLU A 299 26.03 -6.26 -10.36
C GLU A 299 25.11 -5.87 -9.20
N SER A 300 24.17 -4.94 -9.42
CA SER A 300 23.13 -4.63 -8.43
C SER A 300 22.28 -5.83 -8.12
N LEU A 301 21.85 -6.57 -9.14
CA LEU A 301 21.04 -7.79 -8.97
C LEU A 301 21.79 -8.86 -8.16
N LEU A 302 23.11 -9.01 -8.35
CA LEU A 302 23.91 -9.92 -7.52
C LEU A 302 24.00 -9.48 -6.06
N LYS A 303 24.06 -8.18 -5.79
CA LYS A 303 24.02 -7.65 -4.42
C LYS A 303 22.67 -7.93 -3.77
N ASP A 304 21.60 -7.68 -4.51
CA ASP A 304 20.23 -7.97 -4.04
C ASP A 304 20.03 -9.46 -3.77
N TYR A 305 20.52 -10.32 -4.67
CA TYR A 305 20.56 -11.76 -4.47
C TYR A 305 21.28 -12.17 -3.17
N SER A 306 22.43 -11.57 -2.90
CA SER A 306 23.25 -11.90 -1.71
C SER A 306 22.59 -11.57 -0.38
N ILE A 307 21.61 -10.68 -0.37
CA ILE A 307 20.85 -10.28 0.82
C ILE A 307 19.42 -10.82 0.85
N GLY A 308 19.07 -11.73 -0.07
CA GLY A 308 17.74 -12.34 -0.11
C GLY A 308 16.65 -11.52 -0.80
N ARG A 309 17.00 -10.46 -1.51
CA ARG A 309 16.08 -9.77 -2.42
C ARG A 309 15.99 -10.53 -3.72
N LEU A 310 15.14 -11.53 -3.72
CA LEU A 310 14.98 -12.45 -4.85
C LEU A 310 13.75 -12.05 -5.66
N LEU A 311 13.83 -12.21 -6.98
CA LEU A 311 12.67 -12.13 -7.86
C LEU A 311 11.86 -13.42 -7.72
N VAL A 312 10.56 -13.28 -7.53
CA VAL A 312 9.61 -14.38 -7.46
C VAL A 312 8.40 -14.07 -8.32
N ASP A 313 7.67 -15.12 -8.71
CA ASP A 313 6.38 -14.93 -9.38
C ASP A 313 5.43 -14.15 -8.46
N GLY A 314 4.84 -13.11 -9.00
CA GLY A 314 3.97 -12.23 -8.24
C GLY A 314 3.85 -10.84 -8.84
N ASP A 315 3.31 -9.93 -8.06
CA ASP A 315 2.97 -8.58 -8.49
C ASP A 315 3.16 -7.59 -7.35
N ASN A 316 3.18 -6.30 -7.66
CA ASN A 316 3.24 -5.22 -6.67
C ASN A 316 2.31 -4.10 -7.09
N ARG A 317 1.19 -3.91 -6.37
CA ARG A 317 0.08 -3.04 -6.75
C ARG A 317 -0.35 -2.11 -5.63
N PHE A 318 -1.04 -1.03 -6.00
CA PHE A 318 -1.72 -0.18 -5.03
C PHE A 318 -2.80 -0.94 -4.28
N PHE A 319 -2.81 -0.77 -2.97
CA PHE A 319 -3.78 -1.39 -2.09
C PHE A 319 -5.08 -0.60 -2.07
N ALA A 320 -6.20 -1.29 -2.16
CA ALA A 320 -7.53 -0.69 -2.09
C ALA A 320 -8.51 -1.58 -1.34
N ALA A 321 -9.46 -0.98 -0.65
CA ALA A 321 -10.67 -1.69 -0.24
C ALA A 321 -11.52 -2.03 -1.47
N ASP A 322 -12.40 -3.01 -1.35
CA ASP A 322 -13.28 -3.41 -2.44
C ASP A 322 -14.19 -2.25 -2.87
N ILE A 323 -13.95 -1.72 -4.06
CA ILE A 323 -14.70 -0.60 -4.64
C ILE A 323 -16.18 -0.96 -4.85
N MET A 324 -16.52 -2.25 -5.01
CA MET A 324 -17.92 -2.69 -5.07
C MET A 324 -18.65 -2.37 -3.77
N GLU A 325 -17.99 -2.48 -2.63
CA GLU A 325 -18.58 -2.13 -1.35
C GLU A 325 -18.80 -0.61 -1.23
N LEU A 326 -17.88 0.20 -1.74
CA LEU A 326 -18.05 1.66 -1.79
C LEU A 326 -19.21 2.05 -2.71
N PHE A 327 -19.34 1.44 -3.87
CA PHE A 327 -20.49 1.63 -4.75
C PHE A 327 -21.81 1.28 -4.07
N TYR A 328 -21.86 0.14 -3.38
CA TYR A 328 -23.04 -0.28 -2.63
C TYR A 328 -23.49 0.76 -1.60
N GLU A 329 -22.55 1.26 -0.77
CA GLU A 329 -22.87 2.25 0.25
C GLU A 329 -23.39 3.55 -0.40
N LEU A 330 -22.70 4.05 -1.43
CA LEU A 330 -23.09 5.27 -2.11
C LEU A 330 -24.47 5.16 -2.79
N ILE A 331 -24.75 4.04 -3.44
CA ILE A 331 -26.03 3.83 -4.13
C ILE A 331 -27.16 3.70 -3.11
N LYS A 332 -26.97 2.92 -2.07
CA LYS A 332 -27.96 2.69 -1.02
C LYS A 332 -28.28 3.98 -0.25
N ASP A 333 -27.25 4.73 0.15
CA ASP A 333 -27.41 5.94 0.98
C ASP A 333 -28.08 7.09 0.21
N ASN A 334 -27.97 7.10 -1.12
CA ASN A 334 -28.60 8.11 -1.98
C ASN A 334 -29.91 7.62 -2.65
N GLY A 335 -30.51 6.56 -2.12
CA GLY A 335 -31.84 6.12 -2.53
C GLY A 335 -31.90 5.42 -3.89
N GLY A 336 -30.79 4.84 -4.33
CA GLY A 336 -30.73 4.10 -5.58
C GLY A 336 -31.53 2.80 -5.56
N ARG A 337 -31.71 2.23 -6.73
CA ARG A 337 -32.56 1.04 -6.98
C ARG A 337 -32.07 -0.18 -6.17
N PRO A 338 -32.97 -0.82 -5.39
CA PRO A 338 -32.63 -1.99 -4.55
C PRO A 338 -32.13 -3.22 -5.32
N ASP A 339 -32.61 -3.45 -6.54
CA ASP A 339 -32.15 -4.53 -7.40
C ASP A 339 -30.68 -4.35 -7.77
N ILE A 340 -30.26 -3.13 -8.16
CA ILE A 340 -28.89 -2.82 -8.55
C ILE A 340 -27.93 -2.97 -7.37
N TYR A 341 -28.19 -2.33 -6.22
CA TYR A 341 -27.26 -2.46 -5.10
C TYR A 341 -27.25 -3.87 -4.48
N SER A 342 -28.31 -4.67 -4.64
CA SER A 342 -28.32 -6.06 -4.21
C SER A 342 -27.47 -6.95 -5.13
N GLU A 343 -27.48 -6.70 -6.45
CA GLU A 343 -26.59 -7.37 -7.40
C GLU A 343 -25.13 -7.01 -7.10
N ILE A 344 -24.82 -5.72 -6.91
CA ILE A 344 -23.48 -5.25 -6.51
C ILE A 344 -23.01 -5.96 -5.22
N LYS A 345 -23.89 -6.05 -4.22
CA LYS A 345 -23.58 -6.75 -2.96
C LYS A 345 -23.25 -8.23 -3.18
N SER A 346 -23.88 -8.90 -4.14
CA SER A 346 -23.60 -10.29 -4.46
C SER A 346 -22.20 -10.54 -5.04
N GLU A 347 -21.52 -9.46 -5.45
CA GLU A 347 -20.16 -9.49 -5.99
C GLU A 347 -19.08 -9.07 -4.98
N PHE A 348 -19.42 -8.86 -3.71
CA PHE A 348 -18.44 -8.52 -2.68
C PHE A 348 -17.40 -9.63 -2.52
N LEU A 349 -16.17 -9.21 -2.22
CA LEU A 349 -15.11 -10.15 -1.84
C LEU A 349 -15.40 -10.77 -0.47
N ASP A 350 -15.08 -12.04 -0.29
CA ASP A 350 -15.00 -12.64 1.03
C ASP A 350 -13.78 -12.09 1.80
N THR A 351 -13.76 -12.25 3.12
CA THR A 351 -12.72 -11.67 3.99
C THR A 351 -11.29 -12.14 3.67
N ASN A 352 -11.15 -13.28 3.01
CA ASN A 352 -9.87 -13.87 2.61
C ASN A 352 -9.72 -13.96 1.09
N GLU A 353 -10.48 -13.16 0.36
CA GLU A 353 -10.37 -13.04 -1.09
C GLU A 353 -9.75 -11.71 -1.50
N PHE A 354 -9.12 -11.70 -2.68
CA PHE A 354 -8.66 -10.49 -3.33
C PHE A 354 -9.08 -10.47 -4.81
N TYR A 355 -9.15 -9.27 -5.35
CA TYR A 355 -9.34 -9.04 -6.78
C TYR A 355 -8.26 -8.10 -7.31
N ALA A 356 -7.55 -8.53 -8.36
CA ALA A 356 -6.52 -7.74 -9.02
C ALA A 356 -6.67 -7.87 -10.54
N PRO A 357 -7.26 -6.87 -11.21
CA PRO A 357 -7.53 -6.91 -12.65
C PRO A 357 -6.27 -7.02 -13.49
N GLY A 358 -6.38 -7.64 -14.67
CA GLY A 358 -5.29 -7.71 -15.65
C GLY A 358 -4.18 -8.72 -15.34
N ALA A 359 -4.20 -9.38 -14.18
CA ALA A 359 -3.31 -10.50 -13.87
C ALA A 359 -4.04 -11.84 -13.98
N VAL A 360 -3.30 -12.85 -14.39
CA VAL A 360 -3.81 -14.23 -14.47
C VAL A 360 -3.42 -14.94 -13.19
N TYR A 361 -4.35 -15.09 -12.26
CA TYR A 361 -4.17 -15.87 -11.06
C TYR A 361 -4.79 -17.26 -11.21
N SER A 362 -4.11 -18.27 -10.68
CA SER A 362 -4.69 -19.61 -10.59
C SER A 362 -5.70 -19.65 -9.44
N GLU A 363 -6.95 -20.00 -9.75
CA GLU A 363 -8.02 -20.16 -8.75
C GLU A 363 -7.73 -21.23 -7.68
N GLN A 364 -6.79 -22.11 -7.97
CA GLN A 364 -6.40 -23.21 -7.07
C GLN A 364 -5.30 -22.80 -6.11
N ASN A 365 -4.56 -21.72 -6.39
CA ASN A 365 -3.43 -21.30 -5.59
C ASN A 365 -3.86 -20.40 -4.41
N ILE A 366 -3.06 -20.47 -3.36
CA ILE A 366 -3.05 -19.53 -2.26
C ILE A 366 -1.93 -18.52 -2.53
N TYR A 367 -2.19 -17.25 -2.26
CA TYR A 367 -1.25 -16.16 -2.46
C TYR A 367 -0.93 -15.49 -1.12
N ALA A 368 0.31 -15.03 -0.97
CA ALA A 368 0.66 -14.21 0.17
C ALA A 368 0.60 -12.73 -0.20
N LEU A 369 -0.03 -11.93 0.66
CA LEU A 369 0.07 -10.48 0.62
C LEU A 369 1.14 -10.03 1.60
N LEU A 370 2.05 -9.17 1.13
CA LEU A 370 3.17 -8.63 1.90
C LEU A 370 3.27 -7.12 1.68
N ARG A 371 3.59 -6.38 2.74
CA ARG A 371 3.88 -4.94 2.68
C ARG A 371 5.27 -4.65 3.23
N ASN A 372 5.93 -3.64 2.71
CA ASN A 372 7.20 -3.16 3.25
C ASN A 372 6.97 -1.91 4.13
N PRO A 373 7.68 -1.78 5.27
CA PRO A 373 8.64 -2.72 5.82
C PRO A 373 7.97 -3.99 6.32
N HIS A 374 8.66 -5.14 6.28
CA HIS A 374 8.19 -6.44 6.77
C HIS A 374 9.22 -6.93 7.79
N ILE A 375 8.82 -7.07 9.05
CA ILE A 375 9.74 -7.29 10.18
C ILE A 375 9.35 -8.51 10.99
N ALA A 376 8.06 -8.74 11.19
CA ALA A 376 7.54 -9.82 12.00
C ALA A 376 6.66 -10.78 11.21
N ARG A 377 6.63 -12.06 11.63
CA ARG A 377 5.79 -13.11 11.03
C ARG A 377 4.28 -12.80 11.07
N ASN A 378 3.86 -11.86 11.91
CA ASN A 378 2.46 -11.48 12.07
C ASN A 378 1.94 -10.61 10.91
N GLU A 379 2.83 -10.09 10.06
CA GLU A 379 2.50 -9.18 8.96
C GLU A 379 2.26 -9.89 7.61
N GLU A 380 2.15 -11.19 7.64
CA GLU A 380 1.88 -12.01 6.46
C GLU A 380 0.39 -12.34 6.38
N ALA A 381 -0.20 -12.24 5.20
CA ALA A 381 -1.58 -12.64 4.98
C ALA A 381 -1.70 -13.61 3.81
N LEU A 382 -2.39 -14.73 4.02
CA LEU A 382 -2.71 -15.70 2.99
C LEU A 382 -4.13 -15.49 2.49
N VAL A 383 -4.29 -15.36 1.17
CA VAL A 383 -5.57 -15.06 0.51
C VAL A 383 -5.77 -15.88 -0.75
N LYS A 384 -7.00 -15.92 -1.26
CA LYS A 384 -7.35 -16.53 -2.55
C LYS A 384 -7.80 -15.49 -3.55
N PRO A 385 -7.53 -15.68 -4.83
CA PRO A 385 -8.09 -14.82 -5.85
C PRO A 385 -9.60 -15.04 -5.96
N LEU A 386 -10.34 -13.98 -6.30
CA LEU A 386 -11.76 -14.07 -6.61
C LEU A 386 -12.00 -15.06 -7.74
N LYS A 387 -12.79 -16.11 -7.50
CA LYS A 387 -13.01 -17.19 -8.47
C LYS A 387 -13.91 -16.79 -9.63
N LYS A 388 -14.91 -15.96 -9.36
CA LYS A 388 -15.90 -15.58 -10.35
C LYS A 388 -16.07 -14.07 -10.36
N ILE A 389 -15.68 -13.46 -11.46
CA ILE A 389 -15.86 -12.03 -11.66
C ILE A 389 -17.32 -11.79 -12.06
N GLY A 390 -18.01 -10.94 -11.31
CA GLY A 390 -19.38 -10.53 -11.59
C GLY A 390 -19.45 -9.48 -12.69
N ALA A 391 -20.65 -9.25 -13.21
CA ALA A 391 -20.87 -8.35 -14.36
C ALA A 391 -20.56 -6.87 -14.03
N TYR A 392 -20.89 -6.41 -12.82
CA TYR A 392 -20.59 -5.05 -12.39
C TYR A 392 -19.09 -4.85 -12.15
N ARG A 393 -18.44 -5.81 -11.52
CA ARG A 393 -16.99 -5.78 -11.29
C ARG A 393 -16.21 -5.77 -12.59
N GLU A 394 -16.58 -6.63 -13.53
CA GLU A 394 -15.97 -6.64 -14.87
C GLU A 394 -16.18 -5.32 -15.60
N LYS A 395 -17.43 -4.80 -15.59
CA LYS A 395 -17.78 -3.57 -16.31
C LYS A 395 -17.09 -2.33 -15.78
N TYR A 396 -16.95 -2.18 -14.46
CA TYR A 396 -16.52 -0.93 -13.83
C TYR A 396 -15.12 -0.96 -13.24
N LEU A 397 -14.55 -2.14 -12.96
CA LEU A 397 -13.26 -2.27 -12.24
C LEU A 397 -12.18 -3.01 -13.05
N SER A 398 -12.48 -3.65 -14.16
CA SER A 398 -11.49 -4.41 -14.95
C SER A 398 -10.32 -3.56 -15.48
N GLY A 399 -10.51 -2.26 -15.62
CA GLY A 399 -9.47 -1.32 -16.04
C GLY A 399 -8.46 -0.92 -14.96
N LEU A 400 -8.64 -1.33 -13.69
CA LEU A 400 -7.76 -0.96 -12.58
C LEU A 400 -6.55 -1.90 -12.47
N THR A 401 -5.75 -2.00 -13.52
CA THR A 401 -4.72 -3.03 -13.71
C THR A 401 -3.57 -3.00 -12.69
N ASP A 402 -3.37 -1.91 -11.99
CA ASP A 402 -2.32 -1.75 -10.96
C ASP A 402 -2.90 -1.64 -9.53
N VAL A 403 -4.09 -2.20 -9.31
CA VAL A 403 -4.77 -2.16 -8.02
C VAL A 403 -5.05 -3.58 -7.55
N ILE A 404 -4.83 -3.84 -6.27
CA ILE A 404 -5.29 -5.04 -5.57
C ILE A 404 -6.36 -4.64 -4.55
N MET A 405 -7.53 -5.24 -4.66
CA MET A 405 -8.69 -4.98 -3.82
C MET A 405 -8.91 -6.11 -2.84
N VAL A 406 -9.23 -5.76 -1.60
CA VAL A 406 -9.58 -6.70 -0.54
C VAL A 406 -10.89 -6.27 0.11
N ASN A 407 -11.55 -7.19 0.79
CA ASN A 407 -12.78 -6.90 1.52
C ASN A 407 -12.55 -5.78 2.55
N SER A 408 -13.42 -4.76 2.56
CA SER A 408 -13.25 -3.55 3.38
C SER A 408 -13.49 -3.75 4.88
N VAL A 409 -14.10 -4.87 5.28
CA VAL A 409 -14.33 -5.21 6.69
C VAL A 409 -13.39 -6.31 7.19
N SER A 410 -12.50 -6.83 6.35
CA SER A 410 -11.44 -7.74 6.76
C SER A 410 -10.37 -6.99 7.56
N LEU A 411 -9.63 -7.72 8.39
CA LEU A 411 -8.47 -7.17 9.12
C LEU A 411 -7.14 -7.33 8.35
N LEU A 412 -7.22 -7.47 7.02
CA LEU A 412 -6.01 -7.65 6.19
C LEU A 412 -5.12 -6.40 6.19
N ALA A 413 -5.71 -5.21 6.19
CA ALA A 413 -4.96 -3.97 6.25
C ALA A 413 -4.18 -3.84 7.58
N GLU A 414 -4.84 -4.14 8.70
CA GLU A 414 -4.23 -4.13 10.03
C GLU A 414 -3.12 -5.17 10.15
N ARG A 415 -3.33 -6.37 9.58
CA ARG A 415 -2.31 -7.43 9.54
C ARG A 415 -1.08 -7.03 8.75
N LEU A 416 -1.25 -6.29 7.68
CA LEU A 416 -0.15 -5.79 6.84
C LEU A 416 0.52 -4.53 7.42
N GLY A 417 0.74 -4.50 8.74
CA GLY A 417 1.43 -3.41 9.42
C GLY A 417 0.63 -2.10 9.45
N GLY A 418 -0.70 -2.19 9.54
CA GLY A 418 -1.58 -1.02 9.50
C GLY A 418 -1.54 -0.32 8.15
N ALA A 419 -1.59 -1.08 7.06
CA ALA A 419 -1.71 -0.53 5.70
C ALA A 419 -2.96 0.32 5.56
N ASP A 420 -2.88 1.38 4.77
CA ASP A 420 -4.03 2.19 4.35
C ASP A 420 -4.18 2.18 2.82
N PHE A 421 -5.28 2.75 2.33
CA PHE A 421 -5.57 2.77 0.90
C PHE A 421 -5.19 4.12 0.24
N ASP A 422 -4.28 4.85 0.85
CA ASP A 422 -3.88 6.19 0.40
C ASP A 422 -2.64 6.18 -0.53
N GLY A 423 -2.21 5.00 -0.95
CA GLY A 423 -1.10 4.80 -1.88
C GLY A 423 -0.10 3.74 -1.43
N ASP A 424 -0.43 2.95 -0.42
CA ASP A 424 0.38 1.80 -0.02
C ASP A 424 0.43 0.75 -1.13
N MET A 425 1.59 0.13 -1.26
CA MET A 425 1.85 -0.91 -2.26
C MET A 425 1.93 -2.27 -1.58
N ILE A 426 1.17 -3.23 -2.12
CA ILE A 426 1.14 -4.60 -1.62
C ILE A 426 1.74 -5.53 -2.68
N LYS A 427 2.64 -6.40 -2.22
CA LYS A 427 3.19 -7.49 -3.02
C LYS A 427 2.29 -8.71 -2.92
N THR A 428 1.97 -9.29 -4.06
CA THR A 428 1.27 -10.57 -4.15
C THR A 428 2.28 -11.62 -4.56
N VAL A 429 2.59 -12.55 -3.67
CA VAL A 429 3.55 -13.64 -3.93
C VAL A 429 2.80 -14.89 -4.31
N ALA A 430 3.08 -15.40 -5.53
CA ALA A 430 2.39 -16.53 -6.13
C ALA A 430 3.08 -17.88 -5.86
N GLU A 431 4.30 -17.88 -5.31
CA GLU A 431 5.11 -19.10 -5.16
C GLU A 431 4.54 -20.02 -4.06
N PRO A 432 4.04 -21.23 -4.41
CA PRO A 432 3.36 -22.12 -3.46
C PRO A 432 4.20 -22.54 -2.26
N LYS A 433 5.50 -22.75 -2.44
CA LYS A 433 6.38 -23.15 -1.32
C LYS A 433 6.57 -22.03 -0.33
N LEU A 434 6.68 -20.78 -0.80
CA LEU A 434 6.75 -19.62 0.09
C LEU A 434 5.44 -19.42 0.87
N THR A 435 4.29 -19.56 0.22
CA THR A 435 2.99 -19.45 0.92
C THR A 435 2.83 -20.55 1.97
N PHE A 436 3.34 -21.76 1.70
CA PHE A 436 3.38 -22.82 2.69
C PHE A 436 4.33 -22.51 3.85
N CYS A 437 5.51 -21.95 3.58
CA CYS A 437 6.44 -21.49 4.63
C CYS A 437 5.79 -20.42 5.53
N ILE A 438 5.00 -19.52 4.97
CA ILE A 438 4.21 -18.55 5.73
C ILE A 438 3.19 -19.27 6.61
N ALA A 439 2.42 -20.18 6.04
CA ALA A 439 1.43 -20.95 6.80
C ALA A 439 2.03 -21.73 7.98
N SER A 440 3.29 -22.15 7.86
CA SER A 440 4.01 -22.84 8.94
C SER A 440 4.33 -21.96 10.15
N ASN A 441 4.21 -20.65 10.04
CA ASN A 441 4.30 -19.71 11.18
C ASN A 441 3.03 -19.68 12.04
N TYR A 442 1.91 -20.16 11.51
CA TYR A 442 0.63 -20.19 12.22
C TYR A 442 0.61 -21.32 13.24
N SER A 443 -0.44 -21.40 14.05
CA SER A 443 -0.59 -22.50 15.03
C SER A 443 -0.55 -23.85 14.32
N GLU A 444 0.08 -24.85 14.94
CA GLU A 444 0.20 -26.19 14.38
C GLU A 444 -1.16 -26.74 13.92
N GLY A 445 -1.22 -27.16 12.67
CA GLY A 445 -2.42 -27.73 12.04
C GLY A 445 -3.49 -26.72 11.62
N ASP A 446 -3.31 -25.42 11.87
CA ASP A 446 -4.27 -24.38 11.46
C ASP A 446 -3.71 -23.56 10.30
N LEU A 447 -4.12 -23.90 9.09
CA LEU A 447 -3.78 -23.19 7.86
C LEU A 447 -4.84 -22.16 7.50
N THR A 448 -5.29 -21.39 8.49
CA THR A 448 -6.33 -20.38 8.33
C THR A 448 -5.89 -19.30 7.35
N LEU A 449 -6.69 -19.05 6.32
CA LEU A 449 -6.49 -17.92 5.43
C LEU A 449 -6.63 -16.61 6.22
N GLY A 450 -5.85 -15.61 5.84
CA GLY A 450 -5.75 -14.36 6.56
C GLY A 450 -4.76 -14.39 7.72
N GLY A 451 -4.43 -15.59 8.23
CA GLY A 451 -3.52 -15.82 9.35
C GLY A 451 -4.19 -15.76 10.71
N ASN A 452 -3.71 -16.57 11.65
CA ASN A 452 -4.23 -16.70 13.01
C ASN A 452 -3.28 -16.15 14.10
N LEU A 453 -2.15 -15.58 13.71
CA LEU A 453 -1.27 -14.88 14.67
C LEU A 453 -1.92 -13.58 15.13
N PRO A 454 -1.66 -13.12 16.37
CA PRO A 454 -2.16 -11.85 16.86
C PRO A 454 -1.80 -10.69 15.93
N LEU A 455 -2.67 -9.71 15.80
CA LEU A 455 -2.33 -8.46 15.12
C LEU A 455 -1.29 -7.68 15.92
N LEU A 456 -0.50 -6.84 15.24
CA LEU A 456 0.43 -5.93 15.91
C LEU A 456 -0.22 -4.54 15.99
N SER A 457 -0.58 -4.15 17.21
CA SER A 457 -1.28 -2.88 17.46
C SER A 457 -0.29 -1.80 17.88
N ILE A 458 -0.16 -0.77 17.06
CA ILE A 458 0.70 0.38 17.35
C ILE A 458 -0.05 1.31 18.30
N PRO A 459 0.48 1.56 19.53
CA PRO A 459 -0.16 2.49 20.46
C PRO A 459 -0.25 3.90 19.88
N SER A 460 -1.40 4.53 19.98
CA SER A 460 -1.55 5.92 19.55
C SER A 460 -0.81 6.86 20.49
N ALA A 461 0.05 7.73 19.96
CA ALA A 461 0.68 8.80 20.71
C ALA A 461 -0.18 10.06 20.64
N GLU A 462 -0.44 10.71 21.77
CA GLU A 462 -1.10 12.02 21.78
C GLU A 462 -0.18 13.05 21.13
N PRO A 463 -0.62 13.76 20.09
CA PRO A 463 0.23 14.70 19.37
C PRO A 463 0.59 15.91 20.25
N ILE A 464 1.79 16.44 20.05
CA ILE A 464 2.23 17.66 20.74
C ILE A 464 1.53 18.86 20.10
N ILE A 465 0.73 19.54 20.91
CA ILE A 465 0.05 20.78 20.53
C ILE A 465 0.90 21.98 20.97
N ALA A 466 1.18 22.90 20.07
CA ALA A 466 1.98 24.09 20.35
C ALA A 466 1.49 25.33 19.58
N ASP A 467 1.91 26.52 20.05
CA ASP A 467 1.68 27.77 19.33
C ASP A 467 2.41 27.75 17.99
N ALA A 468 1.66 27.91 16.91
CA ALA A 468 2.20 27.96 15.55
C ALA A 468 3.15 29.14 15.29
N ASN A 469 3.11 30.19 16.14
CA ASN A 469 3.97 31.37 16.05
C ASN A 469 5.24 31.24 16.91
N ASP A 470 5.32 30.25 17.78
CA ASP A 470 6.54 29.99 18.57
C ASP A 470 7.63 29.38 17.69
N TRP A 471 8.60 30.23 17.30
CA TRP A 471 9.71 29.83 16.44
C TRP A 471 10.60 28.74 17.06
N TYR A 472 10.74 28.72 18.39
CA TYR A 472 11.55 27.71 19.08
C TYR A 472 10.87 26.33 19.03
N LYS A 473 9.57 26.29 19.29
CA LYS A 473 8.77 25.06 19.15
C LYS A 473 8.74 24.56 17.71
N ARG A 474 8.65 25.45 16.74
CA ARG A 474 8.76 25.11 15.31
C ARG A 474 10.11 24.47 15.00
N PHE A 475 11.21 25.08 15.48
CA PHE A 475 12.55 24.55 15.29
C PHE A 475 12.73 23.18 15.97
N GLU A 476 12.31 23.02 17.22
CA GLU A 476 12.35 21.73 17.92
C GLU A 476 11.57 20.65 17.17
N THR A 477 10.36 20.96 16.70
CA THR A 477 9.52 20.03 15.94
C THR A 477 10.24 19.57 14.67
N ILE A 478 10.78 20.50 13.88
CA ILE A 478 11.52 20.17 12.65
C ILE A 478 12.73 19.31 13.00
N ARG A 479 13.53 19.68 14.00
CA ARG A 479 14.71 18.94 14.42
C ARG A 479 14.36 17.50 14.82
N ASN A 480 13.25 17.32 15.56
CA ASN A 480 12.83 16.01 16.03
C ASN A 480 12.23 15.11 14.94
N THR A 481 11.71 15.71 13.87
CA THR A 481 11.21 14.94 12.70
C THR A 481 12.30 14.50 11.75
N PHE A 482 13.49 15.12 11.78
CA PHE A 482 14.64 14.67 11.00
C PHE A 482 15.25 13.40 11.60
N SER A 483 15.92 12.60 10.74
CA SER A 483 16.61 11.35 11.10
C SER A 483 15.67 10.24 11.58
N SER A 484 15.01 9.56 10.62
CA SER A 484 14.27 8.31 10.88
C SER A 484 15.24 7.21 11.34
N ARG A 485 14.85 6.49 12.41
CA ARG A 485 15.59 5.34 12.95
C ARG A 485 15.00 4.00 12.50
N VAL A 486 14.05 4.00 11.57
CA VAL A 486 13.41 2.79 11.02
C VAL A 486 14.45 1.75 10.60
N GLY A 487 15.51 2.19 9.88
CA GLY A 487 16.58 1.27 9.48
C GLY A 487 17.36 0.64 10.64
N GLN A 488 17.52 1.34 11.76
CA GLN A 488 18.17 0.76 12.96
C GLN A 488 17.29 -0.30 13.62
N ILE A 489 15.99 -0.01 13.74
CA ILE A 489 15.01 -0.95 14.30
C ILE A 489 14.89 -2.19 13.41
N SER A 490 14.78 -1.99 12.09
CA SER A 490 14.70 -3.07 11.11
C SER A 490 15.94 -3.98 11.14
N ASN A 491 17.14 -3.41 11.29
CA ASN A 491 18.36 -4.22 11.39
C ASN A 491 18.41 -5.01 12.73
N ALA A 492 17.96 -4.41 13.82
CA ALA A 492 17.86 -5.14 15.08
C ALA A 492 16.85 -6.29 15.01
N ALA A 493 15.75 -6.10 14.30
CA ALA A 493 14.76 -7.16 14.04
C ALA A 493 15.33 -8.28 13.16
N LEU A 494 16.13 -7.95 12.15
CA LEU A 494 16.80 -8.94 11.32
C LEU A 494 17.71 -9.86 12.14
N ASP A 495 18.52 -9.30 13.05
CA ASP A 495 19.38 -10.10 13.94
C ASP A 495 18.55 -11.08 14.79
N ARG A 496 17.39 -10.66 15.32
CA ARG A 496 16.49 -11.52 16.08
C ARG A 496 15.86 -12.61 15.21
N SER A 497 15.43 -12.25 14.02
CA SER A 497 14.83 -13.18 13.08
C SER A 497 15.82 -14.28 12.66
N ILE A 498 17.07 -13.94 12.37
CA ILE A 498 18.11 -14.93 12.04
C ILE A 498 18.22 -15.99 13.13
N ILE A 499 18.25 -15.58 14.42
CA ILE A 499 18.35 -16.51 15.54
C ILE A 499 17.04 -17.30 15.73
N ALA A 500 15.90 -16.64 15.52
CA ALA A 500 14.56 -17.24 15.69
C ALA A 500 14.29 -18.40 14.72
N TYR A 501 14.98 -18.43 13.58
CA TYR A 501 14.82 -19.46 12.56
C TYR A 501 16.07 -20.32 12.35
N ASP A 502 17.14 -20.13 13.16
CA ASP A 502 18.31 -21.00 13.12
C ASP A 502 17.96 -22.39 13.70
N GLU A 503 18.26 -23.44 12.95
CA GLU A 503 17.98 -24.83 13.31
C GLU A 503 18.66 -25.24 14.65
N ASN A 504 19.80 -24.65 14.96
CA ASN A 504 20.59 -24.97 16.16
C ASN A 504 20.13 -24.25 17.43
N THR A 505 19.21 -23.31 17.33
CA THR A 505 18.64 -22.60 18.47
C THR A 505 17.51 -23.42 19.11
N ASP A 506 17.44 -23.47 20.43
CA ASP A 506 16.35 -24.15 21.14
C ASP A 506 14.99 -23.43 20.92
N ASP A 507 13.89 -24.19 21.02
CA ASP A 507 12.56 -23.68 20.66
C ASP A 507 12.05 -22.58 21.57
N GLU A 508 12.40 -22.60 22.87
CA GLU A 508 12.03 -21.54 23.81
C GLU A 508 12.69 -20.21 23.42
N LYS A 509 13.95 -20.27 23.06
CA LYS A 509 14.73 -19.14 22.60
C LYS A 509 14.27 -18.61 21.25
N LYS A 510 13.93 -19.52 20.31
CA LYS A 510 13.30 -19.13 19.03
C LYS A 510 12.04 -18.32 19.26
N GLU A 511 11.15 -18.80 20.12
CA GLU A 511 9.89 -18.11 20.41
C GLU A 511 10.12 -16.78 21.14
N GLN A 512 11.11 -16.69 22.02
CA GLN A 512 11.49 -15.41 22.63
C GLN A 512 11.90 -14.39 21.56
N TYR A 513 12.79 -14.77 20.63
CA TYR A 513 13.26 -13.86 19.58
C TYR A 513 12.16 -13.47 18.60
N ARG A 514 11.20 -14.36 18.29
CA ARG A 514 10.01 -14.02 17.51
C ARG A 514 9.15 -12.97 18.20
N LYS A 515 8.96 -13.08 19.52
CA LYS A 515 8.26 -12.05 20.32
C LYS A 515 9.02 -10.72 20.37
N GLU A 516 10.34 -10.75 20.33
CA GLU A 516 11.15 -9.53 20.23
C GLU A 516 10.99 -8.85 18.87
N THR A 517 10.85 -9.60 17.77
CA THR A 517 10.56 -9.00 16.45
C THR A 517 9.17 -8.33 16.41
N GLU A 518 8.17 -8.88 17.10
CA GLU A 518 6.85 -8.27 17.23
C GLU A 518 6.93 -6.90 17.93
N VAL A 519 7.72 -6.80 19.01
CA VAL A 519 7.98 -5.52 19.68
C VAL A 519 8.68 -4.53 18.74
N LEU A 520 9.70 -4.98 18.00
CA LEU A 520 10.46 -4.12 17.09
C LEU A 520 9.59 -3.62 15.93
N GLU A 521 8.63 -4.42 15.43
CA GLU A 521 7.67 -3.96 14.43
C GLU A 521 6.77 -2.85 14.99
N ILE A 522 6.21 -3.03 16.18
CA ILE A 522 5.40 -1.98 16.82
C ILE A 522 6.21 -0.70 17.03
N LEU A 523 7.50 -0.83 17.41
CA LEU A 523 8.41 0.33 17.52
C LEU A 523 8.70 0.98 16.17
N THR A 524 8.75 0.21 15.08
CA THR A 524 8.88 0.72 13.72
C THR A 524 7.67 1.58 13.36
N GLY A 525 6.47 1.11 13.64
CA GLY A 525 5.24 1.88 13.46
C GLY A 525 5.23 3.18 14.27
N LEU A 526 5.62 3.13 15.54
CA LEU A 526 5.78 4.33 16.39
C LEU A 526 6.81 5.31 15.83
N GLU A 527 7.92 4.82 15.29
CA GLU A 527 8.95 5.68 14.67
C GLU A 527 8.44 6.34 13.40
N ILE A 528 7.68 5.61 12.55
CA ILE A 528 7.04 6.15 11.36
C ILE A 528 6.03 7.24 11.74
N ASP A 529 5.19 6.98 12.74
CA ASP A 529 4.18 7.92 13.21
C ASP A 529 4.77 9.11 13.99
N SER A 530 6.03 9.03 14.41
CA SER A 530 6.71 10.13 15.08
C SER A 530 6.80 11.40 14.22
N ALA A 531 6.82 11.24 12.90
CA ALA A 531 6.76 12.37 11.97
C ALA A 531 5.44 13.17 12.08
N LYS A 532 4.35 12.50 12.46
CA LYS A 532 3.02 13.10 12.61
C LYS A 532 2.74 13.54 14.07
N SER A 533 3.14 12.72 15.04
CA SER A 533 2.90 12.99 16.47
C SER A 533 3.93 13.93 17.11
N GLY A 534 5.15 13.97 16.59
CA GLY A 534 6.31 14.65 17.19
C GLY A 534 6.97 13.85 18.31
N ILE A 535 6.49 12.64 18.61
CA ILE A 535 6.97 11.78 19.70
C ILE A 535 7.69 10.59 19.11
N LYS A 536 8.98 10.44 19.44
CA LYS A 536 9.79 9.29 19.03
C LYS A 536 9.76 8.21 20.10
N PRO A 537 9.74 6.92 19.72
CA PRO A 537 9.94 5.85 20.66
C PRO A 537 11.32 5.96 21.32
N ASN A 538 11.40 5.54 22.57
CA ASN A 538 12.66 5.50 23.27
C ASN A 538 13.43 4.23 22.86
N LEU A 539 14.50 4.42 22.09
CA LEU A 539 15.40 3.35 21.66
C LEU A 539 16.69 3.47 22.50
N THR A 540 16.64 3.11 23.76
CA THR A 540 17.86 2.91 24.55
C THR A 540 18.33 1.48 24.37
N GLU A 541 19.63 1.34 24.20
CA GLU A 541 20.46 0.18 23.83
C GLU A 541 19.97 -1.20 24.24
#